data_69c768cc71919206acfa544caf22edae
#
_entry.id   69c768cc71919206acfa544caf22edae
#
_cell.length_a   1.000
_cell.length_b   1.000
_cell.length_c   1.000
_cell.angle_alpha   90.00
_cell.angle_beta   90.00
_cell.angle_gamma   90.00
#
_symmetry.space_group_name_H-M   'P 1'
#
loop_
_entity.id
_entity.type
_entity.pdbx_description
1 polymer ?
#
loop_
_entity_poly.entity_id
_entity_poly.type
_entity_poly.pdbx_seq_one_letter_code
_entity_poly.pdbx_strand_id
1 'polypeptide(L)'
;MITLENVNKIYSNGLHAVKDVNLKVNEGDIFGIIGLSGAGKSSLIRLINRLEEPTSGKIFINGQDILSLNKTELLERRKKIGMIFQHFNLLSSRTVEENVAFALEIANWNKKDIKKRVTELLEIVGLSDKAKYYPS
;
A
#
# COMPACT_ATOMS: atom_id res chain seq x y z
N MET A 1 0.55 -14.60 1.40
CA MET A 1 0.83 -14.83 2.86
C MET A 1 1.74 -13.75 3.39
N ILE A 2 1.44 -13.18 4.57
CA ILE A 2 2.26 -12.18 5.27
C ILE A 2 2.61 -12.74 6.65
N THR A 3 3.88 -12.61 7.06
CA THR A 3 4.35 -13.05 8.38
C THR A 3 5.21 -11.96 9.00
N LEU A 4 4.91 -11.62 10.25
CA LEU A 4 5.69 -10.70 11.08
C LEU A 4 6.26 -11.49 12.26
N GLU A 5 7.55 -11.29 12.56
CA GLU A 5 8.25 -11.97 13.65
C GLU A 5 8.93 -10.93 14.53
N ASN A 6 8.48 -10.80 15.76
CA ASN A 6 9.00 -9.90 16.80
C ASN A 6 9.18 -8.45 16.31
N VAL A 7 8.22 -7.96 15.51
CA VAL A 7 8.32 -6.65 14.87
C VAL A 7 8.08 -5.54 15.88
N ASN A 8 9.04 -4.60 15.92
CA ASN A 8 8.99 -3.41 16.76
C ASN A 8 9.16 -2.15 15.93
N LYS A 9 8.49 -1.08 16.34
CA LYS A 9 8.70 0.27 15.83
C LYS A 9 8.75 1.28 16.94
N ILE A 10 9.91 1.90 17.10
CA ILE A 10 10.14 3.03 17.99
C ILE A 10 10.51 4.23 17.13
N TYR A 11 9.78 5.32 17.26
CA TYR A 11 10.06 6.57 16.57
C TYR A 11 11.17 7.36 17.28
N SER A 12 11.76 8.33 16.58
CA SER A 12 12.85 9.18 17.12
C SER A 12 12.47 9.99 18.37
N ASN A 13 11.18 10.25 18.56
CA ASN A 13 10.63 10.89 19.76
C ASN A 13 10.42 9.93 20.94
N GLY A 14 10.90 8.68 20.83
CA GLY A 14 10.76 7.65 21.87
C GLY A 14 9.40 6.91 21.87
N LEU A 15 8.47 7.27 21.00
CA LEU A 15 7.17 6.57 20.91
C LEU A 15 7.35 5.14 20.41
N HIS A 16 7.03 4.15 21.24
CA HIS A 16 7.00 2.74 20.88
C HIS A 16 5.62 2.38 20.29
N ALA A 17 5.47 2.59 18.99
CA ALA A 17 4.19 2.47 18.30
C ALA A 17 3.79 1.03 17.97
N VAL A 18 4.74 0.13 17.73
CA VAL A 18 4.53 -1.30 17.47
C VAL A 18 5.45 -2.07 18.40
N LYS A 19 4.90 -2.97 19.21
CA LYS A 19 5.61 -3.69 20.28
C LYS A 19 5.49 -5.18 20.06
N ASP A 20 6.62 -5.81 19.75
CA ASP A 20 6.80 -7.26 19.65
C ASP A 20 5.66 -7.98 18.91
N VAL A 21 5.27 -7.45 17.76
CA VAL A 21 4.15 -7.98 16.99
C VAL A 21 4.57 -9.23 16.24
N ASN A 22 3.84 -10.31 16.53
CA ASN A 22 3.90 -11.58 15.83
C ASN A 22 2.56 -11.82 15.15
N LEU A 23 2.55 -11.99 13.83
CA LEU A 23 1.33 -12.06 13.04
C LEU A 23 1.53 -12.93 11.81
N LYS A 24 0.53 -13.72 11.48
CA LYS A 24 0.47 -14.47 10.22
C LYS A 24 -0.88 -14.26 9.56
N VAL A 25 -0.86 -13.81 8.31
CA VAL A 25 -2.04 -13.67 7.44
C VAL A 25 -1.84 -14.60 6.25
N ASN A 26 -2.76 -15.54 6.05
CA ASN A 26 -2.64 -16.48 4.94
C ASN A 26 -3.16 -15.86 3.63
N GLU A 27 -2.91 -16.53 2.54
CA GLU A 27 -3.48 -16.16 1.25
C GLU A 27 -5.00 -16.35 1.27
N GLY A 28 -5.73 -15.36 0.75
CA GLY A 28 -7.19 -15.35 0.75
C GLY A 28 -7.84 -14.82 2.02
N ASP A 29 -7.07 -14.61 3.11
CA ASP A 29 -7.63 -14.07 4.34
C ASP A 29 -8.06 -12.60 4.20
N ILE A 30 -9.17 -12.24 4.83
CA ILE A 30 -9.55 -10.87 5.18
C ILE A 30 -9.23 -10.69 6.65
N PHE A 31 -8.16 -9.94 6.95
CA PHE A 31 -7.65 -9.78 8.30
C PHE A 31 -7.92 -8.36 8.82
N GLY A 32 -8.58 -8.24 9.96
CA GLY A 32 -8.91 -6.97 10.60
C GLY A 32 -7.97 -6.63 11.76
N ILE A 33 -7.45 -5.39 11.78
CA ILE A 33 -6.67 -4.84 12.89
C ILE A 33 -7.50 -3.75 13.57
N ILE A 34 -7.92 -3.99 14.81
CA ILE A 34 -8.73 -3.07 15.60
C ILE A 34 -7.91 -2.47 16.74
N GLY A 35 -8.30 -1.31 17.20
CA GLY A 35 -7.66 -0.61 18.33
C GLY A 35 -8.01 0.87 18.34
N LEU A 36 -7.74 1.54 19.47
CA LEU A 36 -7.98 2.97 19.64
C LEU A 36 -7.14 3.83 18.67
N SER A 37 -7.49 5.10 18.55
CA SER A 37 -6.64 6.06 17.84
C SER A 37 -5.26 6.12 18.50
N GLY A 38 -4.20 6.15 17.69
CA GLY A 38 -2.82 6.12 18.20
C GLY A 38 -2.28 4.74 18.56
N ALA A 39 -3.05 3.65 18.47
CA ALA A 39 -2.62 2.30 18.84
C ALA A 39 -1.59 1.65 17.87
N GLY A 40 -1.02 2.41 16.92
CA GLY A 40 0.02 1.90 16.03
C GLY A 40 -0.47 1.17 14.76
N LYS A 41 -1.79 1.09 14.52
CA LYS A 41 -2.35 0.38 13.35
C LYS A 41 -1.78 0.86 12.02
N SER A 42 -1.75 2.17 11.80
CA SER A 42 -1.22 2.76 10.57
C SER A 42 0.30 2.54 10.45
N SER A 43 1.03 2.59 11.57
CA SER A 43 2.45 2.26 11.58
C SER A 43 2.67 0.80 11.17
N LEU A 44 1.90 -0.13 11.72
CA LEU A 44 2.00 -1.55 11.38
C LEU A 44 1.79 -1.80 9.89
N ILE A 45 0.75 -1.20 9.28
CA ILE A 45 0.49 -1.33 7.84
C ILE A 45 1.65 -0.74 7.01
N ARG A 46 2.23 0.39 7.44
CA ARG A 46 3.37 1.01 6.75
C ARG A 46 4.67 0.20 6.88
N LEU A 47 4.82 -0.59 7.94
CA LEU A 47 5.93 -1.54 8.07
C LEU A 47 5.77 -2.71 7.09
N ILE A 48 4.56 -3.23 6.90
CA ILE A 48 4.29 -4.36 6.00
C ILE A 48 4.70 -4.06 4.55
N ASN A 49 4.50 -2.84 4.06
CA ASN A 49 4.93 -2.44 2.71
C ASN A 49 6.27 -1.67 2.70
N ARG A 50 6.94 -1.65 3.87
CA ARG A 50 8.22 -0.97 4.09
C ARG A 50 8.22 0.50 3.67
N LEU A 51 7.05 1.20 3.81
CA LEU A 51 7.00 2.67 3.76
C LEU A 51 7.65 3.27 4.99
N GLU A 52 7.72 2.51 6.08
CA GLU A 52 8.52 2.78 7.26
C GLU A 52 9.39 1.57 7.58
N GLU A 53 10.60 1.82 8.10
CA GLU A 53 11.50 0.76 8.54
C GLU A 53 11.15 0.34 9.98
N PRO A 54 11.06 -0.96 10.28
CA PRO A 54 10.96 -1.41 11.66
C PRO A 54 12.26 -1.12 12.43
N THR A 55 12.15 -0.98 13.74
CA THR A 55 13.33 -0.86 14.62
C THR A 55 14.00 -2.23 14.82
N SER A 56 13.20 -3.29 14.88
CA SER A 56 13.67 -4.67 14.95
C SER A 56 12.58 -5.64 14.48
N GLY A 57 12.94 -6.91 14.35
CA GLY A 57 12.06 -7.98 13.87
C GLY A 57 12.22 -8.25 12.38
N LYS A 58 11.38 -9.14 11.85
CA LYS A 58 11.39 -9.55 10.44
C LYS A 58 9.99 -9.49 9.85
N ILE A 59 9.93 -9.20 8.56
CA ILE A 59 8.67 -9.12 7.82
C ILE A 59 8.81 -9.89 6.53
N PHE A 60 7.98 -10.92 6.37
CA PHE A 60 7.98 -11.76 5.18
C PHE A 60 6.70 -11.57 4.37
N ILE A 61 6.83 -11.45 3.07
CA ILE A 61 5.71 -11.50 2.12
C ILE A 61 5.96 -12.64 1.15
N ASN A 62 5.06 -13.62 1.16
CA ASN A 62 5.19 -14.87 0.39
C ASN A 62 6.55 -15.56 0.61
N GLY A 63 6.99 -15.62 1.87
CA GLY A 63 8.25 -16.25 2.28
C GLY A 63 9.50 -15.43 2.04
N GLN A 64 9.42 -14.27 1.39
CA GLN A 64 10.55 -13.39 1.14
C GLN A 64 10.64 -12.30 2.20
N ASP A 65 11.80 -12.19 2.88
CA ASP A 65 12.08 -11.11 3.81
C ASP A 65 12.17 -9.79 3.05
N ILE A 66 11.22 -8.88 3.33
CA ILE A 66 11.18 -7.58 2.63
C ILE A 66 12.26 -6.60 3.11
N LEU A 67 12.87 -6.85 4.28
CA LEU A 67 13.91 -6.00 4.83
C LEU A 67 15.27 -6.27 4.15
N SER A 68 15.45 -7.46 3.57
CA SER A 68 16.64 -7.82 2.80
C SER A 68 16.65 -7.29 1.37
N LEU A 69 15.51 -6.79 0.88
CA LEU A 69 15.37 -6.33 -0.51
C LEU A 69 16.15 -5.02 -0.74
N ASN A 70 16.86 -4.96 -1.86
CA ASN A 70 17.42 -3.70 -2.33
C ASN A 70 16.30 -2.75 -2.85
N LYS A 71 16.66 -1.51 -3.19
CA LYS A 71 15.69 -0.48 -3.60
C LYS A 71 14.87 -0.89 -4.83
N THR A 72 15.49 -1.50 -5.82
CA THR A 72 14.83 -1.92 -7.06
C THR A 72 13.85 -3.05 -6.79
N GLU A 73 14.28 -4.07 -6.07
CA GLU A 73 13.44 -5.20 -5.69
C GLU A 73 12.24 -4.76 -4.85
N LEU A 74 12.45 -3.83 -3.92
CA LEU A 74 11.38 -3.28 -3.08
C LEU A 74 10.35 -2.51 -3.94
N LEU A 75 10.78 -1.73 -4.92
CA LEU A 75 9.88 -1.04 -5.83
C LEU A 75 9.04 -2.03 -6.64
N GLU A 76 9.65 -3.08 -7.17
CA GLU A 76 8.92 -4.14 -7.89
C GLU A 76 7.92 -4.88 -6.98
N ARG A 77 8.29 -5.11 -5.72
CA ARG A 77 7.38 -5.70 -4.75
C ARG A 77 6.19 -4.79 -4.45
N ARG A 78 6.41 -3.49 -4.26
CA ARG A 78 5.36 -2.51 -3.99
C ARG A 78 4.34 -2.38 -5.12
N LYS A 79 4.72 -2.59 -6.38
CA LYS A 79 3.77 -2.64 -7.51
C LYS A 79 2.68 -3.72 -7.35
N LYS A 80 2.94 -4.75 -6.53
CA LYS A 80 2.01 -5.85 -6.25
C LYS A 80 1.21 -5.67 -4.96
N ILE A 81 1.40 -4.55 -4.26
CA ILE A 81 0.72 -4.24 -3.00
C ILE A 81 -0.16 -3.01 -3.22
N GLY A 82 -1.48 -3.20 -3.25
CA GLY A 82 -2.43 -2.10 -3.23
C GLY A 82 -2.54 -1.53 -1.80
N MET A 83 -2.57 -0.20 -1.66
CA MET A 83 -2.78 0.47 -0.39
C MET A 83 -3.83 1.56 -0.53
N ILE A 84 -4.84 1.52 0.34
CA ILE A 84 -5.81 2.60 0.50
C ILE A 84 -5.36 3.46 1.67
N PHE A 85 -5.07 4.73 1.40
CA PHE A 85 -4.60 5.67 2.41
C PHE A 85 -5.76 6.35 3.15
N GLN A 86 -5.53 6.82 4.37
CA GLN A 86 -6.51 7.62 5.13
C GLN A 86 -6.82 8.96 4.44
N HIS A 87 -5.84 9.56 3.79
CA HIS A 87 -6.00 10.73 2.93
C HIS A 87 -6.05 10.24 1.48
N PHE A 88 -6.79 10.96 0.65
CA PHE A 88 -7.03 10.52 -0.74
C PHE A 88 -5.77 10.33 -1.56
N ASN A 89 -4.69 11.09 -1.27
CA ASN A 89 -3.39 11.02 -1.97
C ASN A 89 -3.52 11.10 -3.49
N LEU A 90 -4.50 11.88 -3.96
CA LEU A 90 -4.72 12.11 -5.38
C LEU A 90 -3.80 13.20 -5.90
N LEU A 91 -3.37 13.07 -7.14
CA LEU A 91 -2.64 14.09 -7.87
C LEU A 91 -3.64 15.17 -8.31
N SER A 92 -3.64 16.32 -7.64
CA SER A 92 -4.58 17.42 -7.88
C SER A 92 -4.46 18.03 -9.27
N SER A 93 -3.29 17.90 -9.90
CA SER A 93 -3.00 18.34 -11.27
C SER A 93 -3.44 17.37 -12.37
N ARG A 94 -3.96 16.20 -11.98
CA ARG A 94 -4.44 15.17 -12.90
C ARG A 94 -5.95 14.97 -12.75
N THR A 95 -6.61 14.63 -13.85
CA THR A 95 -8.03 14.26 -13.85
C THR A 95 -8.26 12.92 -13.14
N VAL A 96 -9.52 12.56 -12.94
CA VAL A 96 -9.90 11.26 -12.35
C VAL A 96 -9.33 10.10 -13.17
N GLU A 97 -9.51 10.12 -14.50
CA GLU A 97 -8.96 9.06 -15.37
C GLU A 97 -7.43 9.00 -15.33
N GLU A 98 -6.74 10.15 -15.26
CA GLU A 98 -5.28 10.21 -15.18
C GLU A 98 -4.75 9.73 -13.82
N ASN A 99 -5.48 9.97 -12.73
CA ASN A 99 -5.17 9.41 -11.42
C ASN A 99 -5.28 7.89 -11.41
N VAL A 100 -6.34 7.34 -12.03
CA VAL A 100 -6.51 5.88 -12.16
C VAL A 100 -5.44 5.29 -13.09
N ALA A 101 -5.13 5.97 -14.20
CA ALA A 101 -4.10 5.55 -15.15
C ALA A 101 -2.70 5.49 -14.52
N PHE A 102 -2.41 6.34 -13.54
CA PHE A 102 -1.07 6.49 -12.96
C PHE A 102 -0.47 5.17 -12.44
N ALA A 103 -1.28 4.34 -11.79
CA ALA A 103 -0.83 3.03 -11.30
C ALA A 103 -0.41 2.09 -12.45
N LEU A 104 -1.13 2.14 -13.57
CA LEU A 104 -0.84 1.34 -14.76
C LEU A 104 0.38 1.88 -15.53
N GLU A 105 0.57 3.22 -15.54
CA GLU A 105 1.76 3.88 -16.07
C GLU A 105 3.02 3.41 -15.32
N ILE A 106 2.98 3.40 -13.98
CA ILE A 106 4.09 2.90 -13.14
C ILE A 106 4.34 1.40 -13.39
N ALA A 107 3.30 0.63 -13.68
CA ALA A 107 3.42 -0.78 -14.02
C ALA A 107 3.89 -1.04 -15.46
N ASN A 108 4.22 0.02 -16.22
CA ASN A 108 4.69 -0.03 -17.61
C ASN A 108 3.69 -0.66 -18.59
N TRP A 109 2.40 -0.49 -18.38
CA TRP A 109 1.38 -0.92 -19.34
C TRP A 109 1.46 -0.06 -20.61
N ASN A 110 1.07 -0.62 -21.76
CA ASN A 110 0.97 0.17 -22.97
C ASN A 110 -0.25 1.11 -22.95
N LYS A 111 -0.16 2.23 -23.64
CA LYS A 111 -1.19 3.30 -23.61
C LYS A 111 -2.58 2.83 -24.01
N LYS A 112 -2.68 1.88 -24.95
CA LYS A 112 -3.97 1.37 -25.42
C LYS A 112 -4.68 0.56 -24.34
N ASP A 113 -3.94 -0.29 -23.65
CA ASP A 113 -4.48 -1.13 -22.58
C ASP A 113 -4.79 -0.30 -21.33
N ILE A 114 -3.97 0.71 -21.01
CA ILE A 114 -4.27 1.69 -19.95
C ILE A 114 -5.63 2.33 -20.21
N LYS A 115 -5.84 2.90 -21.40
CA LYS A 115 -7.10 3.58 -21.73
C LYS A 115 -8.31 2.66 -21.58
N LYS A 116 -8.22 1.44 -22.12
CA LYS A 116 -9.28 0.44 -22.00
C LYS A 116 -9.57 0.11 -20.53
N ARG A 117 -8.53 -0.21 -19.76
CA ARG A 117 -8.66 -0.60 -18.36
C ARG A 117 -9.20 0.51 -17.47
N VAL A 118 -8.77 1.75 -17.69
CA VAL A 118 -9.28 2.92 -16.95
C VAL A 118 -10.78 3.11 -17.21
N THR A 119 -11.21 3.01 -18.47
CA THR A 119 -12.65 3.10 -18.81
C THR A 119 -13.47 2.03 -18.09
N GLU A 120 -13.03 0.77 -18.14
CA GLU A 120 -13.68 -0.34 -17.43
C GLU A 120 -13.77 -0.10 -15.91
N LEU A 121 -12.67 0.35 -15.30
CA LEU A 121 -12.64 0.61 -13.85
C LEU A 121 -13.58 1.75 -13.44
N LEU A 122 -13.61 2.84 -14.21
CA LEU A 122 -14.49 3.97 -13.93
C LEU A 122 -15.97 3.58 -14.09
N GLU A 123 -16.30 2.70 -15.03
CA GLU A 123 -17.63 2.15 -15.20
C GLU A 123 -18.05 1.30 -13.99
N ILE A 124 -17.17 0.39 -13.53
CA ILE A 124 -17.41 -0.47 -12.35
C ILE A 124 -17.75 0.35 -11.11
N VAL A 125 -17.07 1.48 -10.90
CA VAL A 125 -17.28 2.34 -9.71
C VAL A 125 -18.28 3.47 -9.94
N GLY A 126 -18.94 3.55 -11.12
CA GLY A 126 -19.94 4.56 -11.45
C GLY A 126 -19.39 5.98 -11.59
N LEU A 127 -18.15 6.15 -12.04
CA LEU A 127 -17.47 7.44 -12.18
C LEU A 127 -17.15 7.79 -13.65
N SER A 128 -17.78 7.14 -14.64
CA SER A 128 -17.52 7.38 -16.06
C SER A 128 -17.77 8.84 -16.47
N ASP A 129 -18.82 9.47 -15.93
CA ASP A 129 -19.16 10.88 -16.17
C ASP A 129 -18.19 11.86 -15.52
N LYS A 130 -17.39 11.41 -14.56
CA LYS A 130 -16.38 12.20 -13.83
C LYS A 130 -14.96 12.05 -14.38
N ALA A 131 -14.74 11.22 -15.39
CA ALA A 131 -13.41 10.87 -15.90
C ALA A 131 -12.50 12.09 -16.14
N LYS A 132 -13.08 13.17 -16.68
CA LYS A 132 -12.36 14.42 -17.01
C LYS A 132 -12.32 15.47 -15.90
N TYR A 133 -12.95 15.21 -14.77
CA TYR A 133 -12.95 16.13 -13.63
C TYR A 133 -11.64 16.03 -12.85
N TYR A 134 -11.29 17.08 -12.14
CA TYR A 134 -10.17 17.11 -11.21
C TYR A 134 -10.63 16.77 -9.79
N PRO A 135 -9.72 16.26 -8.91
CA PRO A 135 -10.06 15.90 -7.52
C PRO A 135 -10.63 17.04 -6.67
N SER A 136 -10.31 18.29 -7.04
CA SER A 136 -10.87 19.48 -6.37
C SER A 136 -12.33 19.71 -6.74
#